data_c6aca25a5035e3d67f64eaa0dcc657a5
#
_entry.id   c6aca25a5035e3d67f64eaa0dcc657a5
#
_cell.length_a   1.000
_cell.length_b   1.000
_cell.length_c   1.000
_cell.angle_alpha   90.00
_cell.angle_beta   90.00
_cell.angle_gamma   90.00
#
_symmetry.space_group_name_H-M   'P 1'
#
loop_
_entity.id
_entity.type
_entity.pdbx_description
1 polymer ?
#
loop_
_entity_poly.entity_id
_entity_poly.type
_entity_poly.pdbx_seq_one_letter_code
_entity_poly.pdbx_strand_id
1 'polypeptide(L)'
;GGLIAYLNQTHPNLNKKESTKTKTHISIDYPRIKSSKNGLLIDNQTRKNLEITSTQRGGHFQGSLLWAIDKTLTAMGGRCIRRWVEEPLTDYDSIKQRQEIIALFVKNSSLIILIIFIMKIKNYFYGIK
;
A
#
# COMPACT_ATOMS: atom_id res chain seq x y z
N GLY A 1 -0.84 -25.40 3.74
CA GLY A 1 -1.82 -26.09 3.15
C GLY A 1 -2.00 -26.11 1.65
N GLY A 2 -3.26 -26.15 1.19
CA GLY A 2 -3.65 -26.41 -0.17
C GLY A 2 -3.07 -25.48 -1.25
N LEU A 3 -2.85 -24.21 -0.95
CA LEU A 3 -2.25 -23.26 -1.92
C LEU A 3 -0.83 -23.65 -2.31
N ILE A 4 0.00 -24.04 -1.35
CA ILE A 4 1.38 -24.47 -1.62
C ILE A 4 1.38 -25.78 -2.41
N ALA A 5 0.50 -26.72 -2.09
CA ALA A 5 0.34 -27.95 -2.85
C ALA A 5 -0.09 -27.67 -4.30
N TYR A 6 -1.04 -26.77 -4.51
CA TYR A 6 -1.47 -26.35 -5.84
C TYR A 6 -0.34 -25.67 -6.65
N LEU A 7 0.42 -24.76 -6.02
CA LEU A 7 1.55 -24.10 -6.68
C LEU A 7 2.66 -25.07 -7.06
N ASN A 8 2.97 -26.06 -6.21
CA ASN A 8 3.94 -27.10 -6.52
C ASN A 8 3.48 -28.02 -7.67
N GLN A 9 2.17 -28.25 -7.80
CA GLN A 9 1.60 -29.05 -8.87
C GLN A 9 1.58 -28.30 -10.20
N THR A 10 1.25 -27.01 -10.18
CA THR A 10 1.17 -26.17 -11.40
C THR A 10 2.52 -25.67 -11.89
N HIS A 11 3.49 -25.53 -10.98
CA HIS A 11 4.85 -25.06 -11.28
C HIS A 11 5.90 -26.03 -10.71
N PRO A 12 6.09 -27.21 -11.30
CA PRO A 12 7.01 -28.25 -10.76
C PRO A 12 8.48 -27.83 -10.71
N ASN A 13 8.84 -26.72 -11.40
CA ASN A 13 10.22 -26.20 -11.43
C ASN A 13 10.58 -25.29 -10.23
N LEU A 14 9.65 -25.06 -9.29
CA LEU A 14 9.92 -24.24 -8.09
C LEU A 14 11.00 -24.85 -7.16
N ASN A 15 11.20 -26.16 -7.21
CA ASN A 15 12.07 -26.91 -6.29
C ASN A 15 13.37 -27.44 -6.93
N LYS A 16 13.62 -27.25 -8.23
CA LYS A 16 14.87 -27.72 -8.86
C LYS A 16 15.95 -26.63 -8.81
N LYS A 17 16.93 -26.84 -7.95
CA LYS A 17 18.23 -26.15 -7.98
C LYS A 17 19.03 -26.70 -9.18
N GLU A 18 18.82 -26.16 -10.36
CA GLU A 18 19.73 -26.43 -11.49
C GLU A 18 20.15 -25.11 -12.15
N SER A 19 21.45 -25.01 -12.24
CA SER A 19 22.27 -23.99 -12.87
C SER A 19 22.01 -23.90 -14.36
N THR A 20 21.13 -23.02 -14.85
CA THR A 20 21.26 -22.46 -16.20
C THR A 20 20.45 -21.14 -16.30
N LYS A 21 21.09 -20.20 -16.96
CA LYS A 21 20.70 -18.79 -17.15
C LYS A 21 19.29 -18.68 -17.77
N THR A 22 18.41 -17.90 -17.14
CA THR A 22 17.01 -17.54 -17.42
C THR A 22 15.98 -18.35 -16.62
N LYS A 23 15.87 -18.06 -15.30
CA LYS A 23 14.77 -18.56 -14.49
C LYS A 23 14.13 -17.39 -13.75
N THR A 24 12.88 -17.09 -14.09
CA THR A 24 11.97 -16.35 -13.23
C THR A 24 11.71 -17.20 -11.98
N HIS A 25 12.56 -17.03 -10.98
CA HIS A 25 12.43 -17.74 -9.71
C HIS A 25 11.32 -17.04 -8.91
N ILE A 26 10.14 -17.64 -8.85
CA ILE A 26 9.12 -17.20 -7.90
C ILE A 26 9.55 -17.72 -6.52
N SER A 27 10.20 -16.88 -5.73
CA SER A 27 10.49 -17.19 -4.33
C SER A 27 9.21 -17.00 -3.52
N ILE A 28 8.66 -18.09 -3.00
CA ILE A 28 7.55 -18.05 -2.05
C ILE A 28 8.16 -18.01 -0.66
N ASP A 29 8.07 -16.84 -0.01
CA ASP A 29 8.45 -16.66 1.38
C ASP A 29 7.35 -17.20 2.32
N TYR A 30 7.72 -17.52 3.56
CA TYR A 30 6.74 -17.96 4.56
C TYR A 30 5.70 -16.86 4.80
N PRO A 31 4.40 -17.24 4.98
CA PRO A 31 3.38 -16.26 5.28
C PRO A 31 3.71 -15.55 6.60
N ARG A 32 3.78 -14.22 6.53
CA ARG A 32 3.99 -13.38 7.72
C ARG A 32 2.65 -13.07 8.36
N ILE A 33 2.54 -13.35 9.65
CA ILE A 33 1.37 -12.95 10.42
C ILE A 33 1.40 -11.41 10.53
N LYS A 34 0.46 -10.72 9.87
CA LYS A 34 0.28 -9.29 10.04
C LYS A 34 -0.34 -9.05 11.42
N SER A 35 0.49 -8.74 12.41
CA SER A 35 0.00 -8.28 13.70
C SER A 35 -0.58 -6.88 13.54
N SER A 36 -1.86 -6.70 13.80
CA SER A 36 -2.53 -5.39 13.78
C SER A 36 -2.30 -4.62 15.09
N LYS A 37 -1.15 -4.83 15.76
CA LYS A 37 -0.88 -4.25 17.08
C LYS A 37 -0.97 -2.72 17.14
N ASN A 38 -0.82 -2.03 16.00
CA ASN A 38 -0.75 -0.56 15.94
C ASN A 38 -1.87 0.06 15.05
N GLY A 39 -2.87 -0.70 14.63
CA GLY A 39 -3.96 -0.20 13.81
C GLY A 39 -5.32 -0.39 14.48
N LEU A 40 -6.20 0.60 14.33
CA LEU A 40 -7.58 0.50 14.76
C LEU A 40 -8.31 -0.55 13.92
N LEU A 41 -8.88 -1.56 14.56
CA LEU A 41 -9.72 -2.55 13.90
C LEU A 41 -11.11 -1.95 13.68
N ILE A 42 -11.43 -1.65 12.44
CA ILE A 42 -12.76 -1.22 12.02
C ILE A 42 -13.40 -2.38 11.28
N ASP A 43 -14.52 -2.87 11.78
CA ASP A 43 -15.28 -3.92 11.11
C ASP A 43 -15.92 -3.45 9.80
N ASN A 44 -16.33 -4.37 8.94
CA ASN A 44 -16.86 -4.04 7.63
C ASN A 44 -18.18 -3.25 7.70
N GLN A 45 -19.01 -3.50 8.72
CA GLN A 45 -20.28 -2.79 8.88
C GLN A 45 -20.04 -1.34 9.29
N THR A 46 -19.17 -1.10 10.26
CA THR A 46 -18.78 0.24 10.69
C THR A 46 -18.14 1.00 9.53
N ARG A 47 -17.28 0.35 8.75
CA ARG A 47 -16.63 0.96 7.57
C ARG A 47 -17.65 1.39 6.52
N LYS A 48 -18.69 0.60 6.28
CA LYS A 48 -19.80 0.94 5.40
C LYS A 48 -20.65 2.09 5.96
N ASN A 49 -21.00 2.03 7.25
CA ASN A 49 -21.82 3.05 7.90
C ASN A 49 -21.14 4.42 7.93
N LEU A 50 -19.81 4.45 8.08
CA LEU A 50 -19.00 5.66 8.03
C LEU A 50 -18.69 6.12 6.59
N GLU A 51 -19.13 5.38 5.58
CA GLU A 51 -18.89 5.69 4.16
C GLU A 51 -17.41 6.00 3.86
N ILE A 52 -16.50 5.21 4.46
CA ILE A 52 -15.06 5.49 4.39
C ILE A 52 -14.56 5.42 2.95
N THR A 53 -14.87 4.35 2.21
CA THR A 53 -14.36 4.12 0.85
C THR A 53 -15.44 4.15 -0.22
N SER A 54 -16.71 4.02 0.17
CA SER A 54 -17.85 4.03 -0.73
C SER A 54 -19.11 4.46 0.01
N THR A 55 -20.06 5.08 -0.71
CA THR A 55 -21.34 5.49 -0.15
C THR A 55 -22.21 4.29 0.18
N GLN A 56 -23.04 4.40 1.21
CA GLN A 56 -23.97 3.37 1.63
C GLN A 56 -25.07 3.14 0.58
N ARG A 57 -25.54 4.21 -0.05
CA ARG A 57 -26.48 4.16 -1.17
C ARG A 57 -25.73 4.05 -2.48
N GLY A 58 -25.78 2.89 -3.14
CA GLY A 58 -25.23 2.68 -4.47
C GLY A 58 -23.74 2.29 -4.52
N GLY A 59 -22.99 2.29 -3.42
CA GLY A 59 -21.60 1.85 -3.39
C GLY A 59 -20.62 2.71 -4.20
N HIS A 60 -20.97 3.97 -4.48
CA HIS A 60 -20.15 4.86 -5.29
C HIS A 60 -18.95 5.37 -4.50
N PHE A 61 -17.81 5.57 -5.19
CA PHE A 61 -16.64 6.22 -4.62
C PHE A 61 -16.89 7.70 -4.32
N GLN A 62 -17.58 8.40 -5.24
CA GLN A 62 -17.98 9.80 -5.05
C GLN A 62 -18.93 9.93 -3.87
N GLY A 63 -18.64 10.89 -2.99
CA GLY A 63 -19.38 11.12 -1.75
C GLY A 63 -18.82 10.40 -0.54
N SER A 64 -17.83 9.48 -0.70
CA SER A 64 -17.16 8.84 0.43
C SER A 64 -16.16 9.77 1.12
N LEU A 65 -15.76 9.43 2.36
CA LEU A 65 -14.71 10.15 3.08
C LEU A 65 -13.41 10.16 2.27
N LEU A 66 -13.01 9.00 1.73
CA LEU A 66 -11.79 8.89 0.92
C LEU A 66 -11.84 9.80 -0.30
N TRP A 67 -12.97 9.87 -1.00
CA TRP A 67 -13.14 10.78 -2.13
C TRP A 67 -12.95 12.26 -1.75
N ALA A 68 -13.46 12.66 -0.57
CA ALA A 68 -13.35 14.03 -0.11
C ALA A 68 -11.92 14.47 0.20
N ILE A 69 -11.11 13.56 0.77
CA ILE A 69 -9.75 13.86 1.23
C ILE A 69 -8.66 13.48 0.22
N ASP A 70 -8.96 12.60 -0.76
CA ASP A 70 -7.96 12.18 -1.76
C ASP A 70 -7.74 13.29 -2.80
N LYS A 71 -6.66 14.03 -2.60
CA LYS A 71 -6.13 15.02 -3.54
C LYS A 71 -4.80 14.58 -4.16
N THR A 72 -4.51 13.27 -4.11
CA THR A 72 -3.25 12.74 -4.61
C THR A 72 -3.18 12.78 -6.14
N LEU A 73 -1.98 13.07 -6.65
CA LEU A 73 -1.71 13.13 -8.10
C LEU A 73 -1.11 11.83 -8.65
N THR A 74 -0.74 10.90 -7.76
CA THR A 74 -0.07 9.66 -8.16
C THR A 74 -0.83 8.43 -7.64
N ALA A 75 -0.78 7.33 -8.40
CA ALA A 75 -1.36 6.06 -7.98
C ALA A 75 -0.77 5.54 -6.65
N MET A 76 0.51 5.83 -6.38
CA MET A 76 1.15 5.48 -5.11
C MET A 76 0.55 6.28 -3.95
N GLY A 77 0.37 7.59 -4.13
CA GLY A 77 -0.28 8.46 -3.15
C GLY A 77 -1.70 8.02 -2.86
N GLY A 78 -2.51 7.73 -3.89
CA GLY A 78 -3.88 7.23 -3.72
C GLY A 78 -3.94 5.91 -2.94
N ARG A 79 -3.01 4.97 -3.19
CA ARG A 79 -2.92 3.74 -2.39
C ARG A 79 -2.48 4.00 -0.95
N CYS A 80 -1.59 4.97 -0.75
CA CYS A 80 -1.10 5.33 0.58
C CYS A 80 -2.22 5.95 1.43
N ILE A 81 -2.93 6.97 0.90
CA ILE A 81 -4.01 7.63 1.64
C ILE A 81 -5.16 6.67 1.92
N ARG A 82 -5.52 5.81 0.95
CA ARG A 82 -6.52 4.77 1.17
C ARG A 82 -6.16 3.89 2.36
N ARG A 83 -4.92 3.36 2.41
CA ARG A 83 -4.47 2.52 3.52
C ARG A 83 -4.51 3.27 4.86
N TRP A 84 -4.13 4.54 4.89
CA TRP A 84 -4.15 5.33 6.11
C TRP A 84 -5.55 5.55 6.65
N VAL A 85 -6.54 5.65 5.77
CA VAL A 85 -7.95 5.82 6.15
C VAL A 85 -8.59 4.49 6.55
N GLU A 86 -8.24 3.41 5.86
CA GLU A 86 -8.76 2.07 6.14
C GLU A 86 -8.17 1.43 7.40
N GLU A 87 -6.89 1.75 7.71
CA GLU A 87 -6.14 1.22 8.85
C GLU A 87 -5.51 2.38 9.65
N PRO A 88 -6.31 3.22 10.35
CA PRO A 88 -5.78 4.34 11.11
C PRO A 88 -4.92 3.85 12.29
N LEU A 89 -3.86 4.60 12.58
CA LEU A 89 -2.96 4.29 13.69
C LEU A 89 -3.63 4.59 15.03
N THR A 90 -3.31 3.79 16.05
CA THR A 90 -3.75 4.00 17.44
C THR A 90 -2.62 4.45 18.34
N ASP A 91 -1.38 4.25 17.91
CA ASP A 91 -0.19 4.62 18.68
C ASP A 91 0.13 6.11 18.53
N TYR A 92 0.19 6.81 19.66
CA TYR A 92 0.44 8.26 19.72
C TYR A 92 1.76 8.65 19.06
N ASP A 93 2.84 7.94 19.36
CA ASP A 93 4.17 8.28 18.85
C ASP A 93 4.25 8.14 17.34
N SER A 94 3.68 7.09 16.80
CA SER A 94 3.59 6.87 15.35
C SER A 94 2.74 7.92 14.65
N ILE A 95 1.65 8.37 15.28
CA ILE A 95 0.80 9.46 14.75
C ILE A 95 1.60 10.77 14.73
N LYS A 96 2.27 11.08 15.84
CA LYS A 96 3.06 12.31 15.99
C LYS A 96 4.21 12.36 14.97
N GLN A 97 4.97 11.28 14.83
CA GLN A 97 6.04 11.18 13.82
C GLN A 97 5.50 11.43 12.40
N ARG A 98 4.35 10.84 12.06
CA ARG A 98 3.71 11.05 10.75
C ARG A 98 3.33 12.52 10.55
N GLN A 99 2.76 13.17 11.56
CA GLN A 99 2.39 14.58 11.52
C GLN A 99 3.62 15.49 11.38
N GLU A 100 4.71 15.21 12.09
CA GLU A 100 5.97 15.95 11.99
C GLU A 100 6.57 15.86 10.59
N ILE A 101 6.58 14.66 9.98
CA ILE A 101 7.06 14.47 8.61
C ILE A 101 6.20 15.29 7.62
N ILE A 102 4.88 15.24 7.77
CA ILE A 102 3.97 16.02 6.90
C ILE A 102 4.21 17.52 7.10
N ALA A 103 4.36 17.98 8.34
CA ALA A 103 4.64 19.39 8.64
C ALA A 103 5.97 19.87 8.01
N LEU A 104 7.01 19.03 8.02
CA LEU A 104 8.28 19.33 7.35
C LEU A 104 8.10 19.50 5.84
N PHE A 105 7.30 18.65 5.19
CA PHE A 105 7.01 18.78 3.76
C PHE A 105 6.18 20.02 3.45
N VAL A 106 5.18 20.34 4.26
CA VAL A 106 4.36 21.54 4.09
C VAL A 106 5.21 22.82 4.25
N LYS A 107 6.14 22.83 5.21
CA LYS A 107 7.03 23.97 5.48
C LYS A 107 8.10 24.16 4.38
N ASN A 108 8.59 23.07 3.80
CA ASN A 108 9.70 23.06 2.84
C ASN A 108 9.23 22.57 1.47
N SER A 109 8.57 23.42 0.70
CA SER A 109 8.11 23.08 -0.66
C SER A 109 9.26 22.66 -1.60
N SER A 110 10.49 23.16 -1.38
CA SER A 110 11.68 22.74 -2.11
C SER A 110 12.02 21.27 -1.94
N LEU A 111 11.76 20.66 -0.76
CA LEU A 111 11.95 19.23 -0.52
C LEU A 111 10.95 18.39 -1.31
N ILE A 112 9.72 18.87 -1.49
CA ILE A 112 8.70 18.19 -2.30
C ILE A 112 9.17 18.13 -3.76
N ILE A 113 9.67 19.24 -4.29
CA ILE A 113 10.19 19.32 -5.66
C ILE A 113 11.38 18.37 -5.84
N LEU A 114 12.30 18.32 -4.88
CA LEU A 114 13.46 17.43 -4.91
C LEU A 114 13.04 15.95 -4.92
N ILE A 115 12.08 15.57 -4.08
CA ILE A 115 11.57 14.18 -4.02
C ILE A 115 10.85 13.81 -5.32
N ILE A 116 10.01 14.69 -5.87
CA ILE A 116 9.35 14.48 -7.16
C ILE A 116 10.39 14.30 -8.26
N PHE A 117 11.46 15.10 -8.24
CA PHE A 117 12.55 15.02 -9.20
C PHE A 117 13.31 13.69 -9.10
N ILE A 118 13.65 13.26 -7.88
CA ILE A 118 14.30 11.95 -7.61
C ILE A 118 13.40 10.79 -8.05
N MET A 119 12.09 10.85 -7.77
CA MET A 119 11.14 9.82 -8.20
C MET A 119 10.99 9.78 -9.72
N LYS A 120 11.01 10.93 -10.42
CA LYS A 120 11.02 10.98 -11.89
C LYS A 120 12.29 10.33 -12.46
N ILE A 121 13.46 10.67 -11.91
CA ILE A 121 14.74 10.06 -12.31
C ILE A 121 14.70 8.54 -12.10
N LYS A 122 14.25 8.08 -10.96
CA LYS A 122 14.14 6.65 -10.66
C LYS A 122 13.23 5.93 -11.66
N ASN A 123 12.09 6.50 -12.01
CA ASN A 123 11.20 5.94 -13.03
C ASN A 123 11.83 5.94 -14.44
N TYR A 124 12.66 6.95 -14.75
CA TYR A 124 13.38 7.01 -16.02
C TYR A 124 14.45 5.91 -16.13
N PHE A 125 15.17 5.61 -15.04
CA PHE A 125 16.19 4.55 -15.03
C PHE A 125 15.62 3.13 -14.92
N TYR A 126 14.45 2.94 -14.30
CA TYR A 126 13.80 1.62 -14.17
C TYR A 126 12.72 1.34 -15.22
N GLY A 127 12.37 2.33 -16.05
CA GLY A 127 11.39 2.21 -17.14
C GLY A 127 11.98 1.74 -18.47
N ILE A 128 13.30 1.47 -18.51
CA ILE A 128 13.96 0.89 -19.67
C ILE A 128 14.16 -0.60 -19.39
N LYS A 129 13.10 -1.38 -19.55
CA LYS A 129 13.15 -2.82 -19.88
C LYS A 129 11.90 -3.18 -20.67
#